data_32a250e2f454ec1b4b400316066fbf5b
#
_entry.id   32a250e2f454ec1b4b400316066fbf5b
#
_cell.length_a   1.000
_cell.length_b   1.000
_cell.length_c   1.000
_cell.angle_alpha   90.00
_cell.angle_beta   90.00
_cell.angle_gamma   90.00
#
_symmetry.space_group_name_H-M   'P 1'
#
loop_
_entity.id
_entity.type
_entity.pdbx_description
1 polymer ?
#
loop_
_entity_poly.entity_id
_entity_poly.type
_entity_poly.pdbx_seq_one_letter_code
_entity_poly.pdbx_strand_id
1 'polypeptide(L)'
;MLKAYFYKLFRSPLLYIGIAGVAALCCMRLNLDKFRGIDVIQEMELIRGLDGYRKLFALLAALPFASNFSDEWNCMVTTGCISRTSVRKYSVTNVFMCYASALSVVFIGMMIFAVVYSMFYPMFVPGGGSDLGAYGILTSWGLPLLDIAAATFVFAASCAMWSVMGLMLTAFFPSKFIAICAPFIFSYVVERITMNFPDQLNLWPISLSHSDWSALPTFLYANAMFAGISVICGIVFTLTVKRRVQNGIN
;
A
#
# COMPACT_ATOMS: atom_id res chain seq x y z
N MET A 1 9.71 11.09 -19.04
CA MET A 1 8.59 10.18 -18.71
C MET A 1 8.23 10.25 -17.23
N LEU A 2 9.16 9.96 -16.30
CA LEU A 2 8.90 9.98 -14.86
C LEU A 2 8.30 11.33 -14.40
N LYS A 3 8.89 12.46 -14.77
CA LYS A 3 8.36 13.80 -14.44
C LYS A 3 6.91 14.01 -14.92
N ALA A 4 6.56 13.51 -16.11
CA ALA A 4 5.22 13.63 -16.66
C ALA A 4 4.20 12.81 -15.86
N TYR A 5 4.58 11.59 -15.41
CA TYR A 5 3.72 10.78 -14.56
C TYR A 5 3.56 11.33 -13.15
N PHE A 6 4.61 11.91 -12.56
CA PHE A 6 4.49 12.65 -11.30
C PHE A 6 3.52 13.82 -11.44
N TYR A 7 3.66 14.63 -12.51
CA TYR A 7 2.73 15.73 -12.75
C TYR A 7 1.28 15.23 -12.95
N LYS A 8 1.10 14.15 -13.72
CA LYS A 8 -0.21 13.50 -13.92
C LYS A 8 -0.80 13.03 -12.59
N LEU A 9 0.01 12.41 -11.73
CA LEU A 9 -0.41 11.91 -10.43
C LEU A 9 -0.90 13.03 -9.51
N PHE A 10 -0.09 14.08 -9.32
CA PHE A 10 -0.46 15.20 -8.44
C PHE A 10 -1.65 16.01 -8.96
N ARG A 11 -1.90 16.00 -10.26
CA ARG A 11 -3.09 16.65 -10.84
C ARG A 11 -4.32 15.73 -10.85
N SER A 12 -4.16 14.45 -10.57
CA SER A 12 -5.26 13.50 -10.54
C SER A 12 -6.11 13.67 -9.28
N PRO A 13 -7.43 13.89 -9.41
CA PRO A 13 -8.32 13.93 -8.25
C PRO A 13 -8.37 12.62 -7.49
N LEU A 14 -8.09 11.49 -8.16
CA LEU A 14 -8.12 10.16 -7.55
C LEU A 14 -7.07 9.99 -6.43
N LEU A 15 -5.94 10.71 -6.51
CA LEU A 15 -4.95 10.72 -5.42
C LEU A 15 -5.55 11.30 -4.13
N TYR A 16 -6.18 12.45 -4.24
CA TYR A 16 -6.78 13.15 -3.09
C TYR A 16 -8.02 12.41 -2.55
N ILE A 17 -8.84 11.84 -3.45
CA ILE A 17 -9.97 10.98 -3.07
C ILE A 17 -9.47 9.74 -2.33
N GLY A 18 -8.37 9.13 -2.78
CA GLY A 18 -7.75 8.00 -2.09
C GLY A 18 -7.27 8.36 -0.68
N ILE A 19 -6.54 9.47 -0.53
CA ILE A 19 -6.05 9.97 0.78
C ILE A 19 -7.23 10.27 1.71
N ALA A 20 -8.23 11.02 1.23
CA ALA A 20 -9.42 11.35 2.00
C ALA A 20 -10.23 10.09 2.36
N GLY A 21 -10.33 9.13 1.43
CA GLY A 21 -10.99 7.84 1.66
C GLY A 21 -10.32 7.01 2.76
N VAL A 22 -8.97 6.96 2.78
CA VAL A 22 -8.22 6.30 3.84
C VAL A 22 -8.47 6.97 5.20
N ALA A 23 -8.37 8.30 5.26
CA ALA A 23 -8.64 9.04 6.50
C ALA A 23 -10.09 8.85 6.97
N ALA A 24 -11.06 8.87 6.05
CA ALA A 24 -12.47 8.63 6.34
C ALA A 24 -12.73 7.21 6.86
N LEU A 25 -12.08 6.18 6.29
CA LEU A 25 -12.17 4.82 6.80
C LEU A 25 -11.66 4.71 8.24
N CYS A 26 -10.54 5.36 8.55
CA CYS A 26 -10.03 5.41 9.93
C CYS A 26 -11.05 6.07 10.87
N CYS A 27 -11.69 7.17 10.45
CA CYS A 27 -12.73 7.84 11.23
C CYS A 27 -14.02 7.00 11.38
N MET A 28 -14.42 6.25 10.34
CA MET A 28 -15.60 5.39 10.39
C MET A 28 -15.45 4.29 11.44
N ARG A 29 -14.25 3.75 11.63
CA ARG A 29 -14.00 2.75 12.66
C ARG A 29 -14.33 3.26 14.06
N LEU A 30 -14.01 4.51 14.39
CA LEU A 30 -14.32 5.11 15.70
C LEU A 30 -15.81 5.06 16.04
N ASN A 31 -16.68 5.03 15.03
CA ASN A 31 -18.13 5.00 15.22
C ASN A 31 -18.70 3.57 15.28
N LEU A 32 -18.00 2.59 14.72
CA LEU A 32 -18.48 1.21 14.60
C LEU A 32 -18.12 0.34 15.79
N ASP A 33 -17.00 0.65 16.46
CA ASP A 33 -16.50 -0.18 17.55
C ASP A 33 -16.68 0.51 18.91
N LYS A 34 -17.21 -0.24 19.89
CA LYS A 34 -17.27 0.20 21.29
C LYS A 34 -15.88 0.22 21.96
N PHE A 35 -14.93 -0.50 21.40
CA PHE A 35 -13.53 -0.52 21.86
C PHE A 35 -12.75 0.58 21.16
N ARG A 36 -12.57 1.70 21.86
CA ARG A 36 -11.65 2.76 21.43
C ARG A 36 -10.29 2.52 22.07
N GLY A 37 -9.23 2.79 21.32
CA GLY A 37 -7.88 2.84 21.90
C GLY A 37 -7.80 3.95 22.96
N ILE A 38 -7.09 3.67 24.05
CA ILE A 38 -6.85 4.64 25.12
C ILE A 38 -5.90 5.73 24.63
N ASP A 39 -5.05 5.40 23.66
CA ASP A 39 -4.06 6.28 23.05
C ASP A 39 -4.01 6.09 21.51
N VAL A 40 -3.26 6.99 20.85
CA VAL A 40 -3.16 7.00 19.38
C VAL A 40 -2.46 5.75 18.86
N ILE A 41 -1.45 5.23 19.54
CA ILE A 41 -0.70 4.03 19.14
C ILE A 41 -1.65 2.84 19.08
N GLN A 42 -2.39 2.60 20.16
CA GLN A 42 -3.34 1.49 20.24
C GLN A 42 -4.43 1.59 19.18
N GLU A 43 -4.98 2.80 18.98
CA GLU A 43 -6.00 3.01 17.95
C GLU A 43 -5.48 2.71 16.55
N MET A 44 -4.28 3.16 16.22
CA MET A 44 -3.64 2.88 14.93
C MET A 44 -3.34 1.39 14.74
N GLU A 45 -3.00 0.70 15.83
CA GLU A 45 -2.76 -0.74 15.81
C GLU A 45 -4.06 -1.52 15.58
N LEU A 46 -5.12 -1.16 16.28
CA LEU A 46 -6.46 -1.73 16.08
C LEU A 46 -6.98 -1.51 14.65
N ILE A 47 -6.79 -0.32 14.06
CA ILE A 47 -7.17 -0.04 12.66
C ILE A 47 -6.43 -0.97 11.70
N ARG A 48 -5.13 -1.15 11.87
CA ARG A 48 -4.30 -2.03 11.04
C ARG A 48 -4.62 -3.51 11.25
N GLY A 49 -5.01 -3.90 12.47
CA GLY A 49 -5.34 -5.28 12.84
C GLY A 49 -6.69 -5.77 12.30
N LEU A 50 -7.64 -4.88 11.99
CA LEU A 50 -8.97 -5.27 11.50
C LEU A 50 -8.92 -5.78 10.05
N ASP A 51 -9.14 -7.08 9.85
CA ASP A 51 -8.99 -7.77 8.57
C ASP A 51 -9.80 -7.12 7.44
N GLY A 52 -11.08 -6.84 7.65
CA GLY A 52 -11.93 -6.23 6.63
C GLY A 52 -11.47 -4.83 6.19
N TYR A 53 -11.04 -4.00 7.15
CA TYR A 53 -10.55 -2.65 6.86
C TYR A 53 -9.24 -2.66 6.06
N ARG A 54 -8.32 -3.56 6.38
CA ARG A 54 -7.05 -3.71 5.66
C ARG A 54 -7.26 -3.89 4.16
N LYS A 55 -8.25 -4.69 3.77
CA LYS A 55 -8.56 -4.96 2.37
C LYS A 55 -9.09 -3.70 1.66
N LEU A 56 -9.87 -2.89 2.36
CA LEU A 56 -10.35 -1.61 1.83
C LEU A 56 -9.21 -0.60 1.63
N PHE A 57 -8.20 -0.59 2.49
CA PHE A 57 -7.00 0.21 2.27
C PHE A 57 -6.25 -0.20 1.01
N ALA A 58 -6.11 -1.49 0.73
CA ALA A 58 -5.49 -1.99 -0.49
C ALA A 58 -6.27 -1.56 -1.75
N LEU A 59 -7.61 -1.54 -1.68
CA LEU A 59 -8.47 -1.05 -2.76
C LEU A 59 -8.27 0.46 -2.98
N LEU A 60 -8.31 1.27 -1.92
CA LEU A 60 -8.12 2.72 -2.01
C LEU A 60 -6.71 3.09 -2.49
N ALA A 61 -5.70 2.32 -2.09
CA ALA A 61 -4.32 2.49 -2.54
C ALA A 61 -4.16 2.33 -4.06
N ALA A 62 -4.97 1.45 -4.67
CA ALA A 62 -4.92 1.19 -6.11
C ALA A 62 -5.56 2.29 -6.96
N LEU A 63 -6.47 3.09 -6.41
CA LEU A 63 -7.27 4.09 -7.16
C LEU A 63 -6.44 5.05 -8.02
N PRO A 64 -5.33 5.67 -7.53
CA PRO A 64 -4.68 6.74 -8.27
C PRO A 64 -3.97 6.29 -9.55
N PHE A 65 -3.39 5.08 -9.54
CA PHE A 65 -2.45 4.73 -10.60
C PHE A 65 -2.54 3.28 -11.11
N ALA A 66 -3.17 2.35 -10.41
CA ALA A 66 -3.21 0.95 -10.85
C ALA A 66 -3.92 0.76 -12.20
N SER A 67 -4.91 1.62 -12.50
CA SER A 67 -5.64 1.60 -13.78
C SER A 67 -4.89 2.29 -14.93
N ASN A 68 -3.77 2.99 -14.66
CA ASN A 68 -3.10 3.83 -15.66
C ASN A 68 -2.72 3.07 -16.93
N PHE A 69 -2.19 1.84 -16.80
CA PHE A 69 -1.85 1.03 -17.96
C PHE A 69 -3.09 0.65 -18.80
N SER A 70 -4.20 0.26 -18.16
CA SER A 70 -5.42 -0.10 -18.90
C SER A 70 -6.01 1.11 -19.63
N ASP A 71 -5.91 2.30 -19.05
CA ASP A 71 -6.35 3.54 -19.69
C ASP A 71 -5.51 3.87 -20.92
N GLU A 72 -4.19 3.85 -20.75
CA GLU A 72 -3.26 4.12 -21.85
C GLU A 72 -3.34 3.06 -22.95
N TRP A 73 -3.58 1.80 -22.60
CA TRP A 73 -3.77 0.71 -23.55
C TRP A 73 -5.05 0.89 -24.37
N ASN A 74 -6.17 1.10 -23.71
CA ASN A 74 -7.49 1.25 -24.35
C ASN A 74 -7.57 2.52 -25.21
N CYS A 75 -6.82 3.58 -24.86
CA CYS A 75 -6.72 4.80 -25.66
C CYS A 75 -5.61 4.74 -26.74
N MET A 76 -4.95 3.59 -26.93
CA MET A 76 -3.83 3.38 -27.87
C MET A 76 -2.61 4.31 -27.63
N VAL A 77 -2.54 4.96 -26.48
CA VAL A 77 -1.44 5.85 -26.11
C VAL A 77 -0.16 5.06 -25.79
N THR A 78 -0.31 3.83 -25.32
CA THR A 78 0.80 2.94 -24.95
C THR A 78 1.81 2.77 -26.09
N THR A 79 1.33 2.54 -27.33
CA THR A 79 2.17 2.38 -28.51
C THR A 79 3.02 3.62 -28.77
N GLY A 80 2.40 4.81 -28.70
CA GLY A 80 3.10 6.08 -28.85
C GLY A 80 4.11 6.39 -27.73
N CYS A 81 3.85 5.96 -26.51
CA CYS A 81 4.79 6.07 -25.41
C CYS A 81 5.98 5.12 -25.56
N ILE A 82 5.74 3.88 -26.00
CA ILE A 82 6.77 2.86 -26.20
C ILE A 82 7.68 3.20 -27.38
N SER A 83 7.13 3.75 -28.49
CA SER A 83 7.93 4.15 -29.65
C SER A 83 8.94 5.26 -29.33
N ARG A 84 8.60 6.15 -28.39
CA ARG A 84 9.48 7.25 -27.94
C ARG A 84 10.47 6.88 -26.87
N THR A 85 10.29 5.73 -26.18
CA THR A 85 11.14 5.32 -25.07
C THR A 85 11.64 3.89 -25.26
N SER A 86 11.18 2.98 -24.48
CA SER A 86 11.34 1.53 -24.62
C SER A 86 10.33 0.86 -23.72
N VAL A 87 9.91 -0.38 -24.06
CA VAL A 87 8.99 -1.17 -23.23
C VAL A 87 9.49 -1.25 -21.79
N ARG A 88 10.80 -1.50 -21.59
CA ARG A 88 11.39 -1.62 -20.25
C ARG A 88 11.26 -0.33 -19.43
N LYS A 89 11.64 0.83 -20.01
CA LYS A 89 11.53 2.12 -19.31
C LYS A 89 10.07 2.47 -19.01
N TYR A 90 9.17 2.20 -19.94
CA TYR A 90 7.74 2.39 -19.76
C TYR A 90 7.22 1.55 -18.57
N SER A 91 7.47 0.24 -18.60
CA SER A 91 6.97 -0.68 -17.57
C SER A 91 7.54 -0.39 -16.18
N VAL A 92 8.87 -0.19 -16.08
CA VAL A 92 9.51 0.15 -14.80
C VAL A 92 8.95 1.45 -14.21
N THR A 93 8.73 2.46 -15.08
CA THR A 93 8.15 3.73 -14.62
C THR A 93 6.70 3.53 -14.12
N ASN A 94 5.87 2.74 -14.80
CA ASN A 94 4.51 2.46 -14.35
C ASN A 94 4.49 1.70 -13.01
N VAL A 95 5.32 0.69 -12.84
CA VAL A 95 5.44 -0.08 -11.58
C VAL A 95 5.88 0.81 -10.43
N PHE A 96 6.93 1.62 -10.65
CA PHE A 96 7.43 2.55 -9.64
C PHE A 96 6.37 3.59 -9.25
N MET A 97 5.69 4.17 -10.22
CA MET A 97 4.65 5.18 -9.96
C MET A 97 3.42 4.57 -9.26
N CYS A 98 3.04 3.34 -9.62
CA CYS A 98 1.97 2.62 -8.94
C CYS A 98 2.33 2.36 -7.47
N TYR A 99 3.53 1.85 -7.21
CA TYR A 99 4.01 1.60 -5.85
C TYR A 99 4.08 2.90 -5.03
N ALA A 100 4.71 3.94 -5.56
CA ALA A 100 4.88 5.22 -4.87
C ALA A 100 3.55 5.92 -4.60
N SER A 101 2.60 5.91 -5.55
CA SER A 101 1.29 6.51 -5.37
C SER A 101 0.47 5.79 -4.32
N ALA A 102 0.45 4.46 -4.34
CA ALA A 102 -0.29 3.64 -3.39
C ALA A 102 0.26 3.80 -1.96
N LEU A 103 1.60 3.77 -1.81
CA LEU A 103 2.28 4.02 -0.54
C LEU A 103 1.90 5.40 0.00
N SER A 104 1.95 6.45 -0.85
CA SER A 104 1.64 7.81 -0.45
C SER A 104 0.19 7.96 0.01
N VAL A 105 -0.77 7.33 -0.67
CA VAL A 105 -2.20 7.40 -0.30
C VAL A 105 -2.44 6.87 1.09
N VAL A 106 -1.95 5.66 1.38
CA VAL A 106 -2.20 5.02 2.67
C VAL A 106 -1.41 5.71 3.78
N PHE A 107 -0.12 5.98 3.53
CA PHE A 107 0.74 6.62 4.52
C PHE A 107 0.22 8.01 4.92
N ILE A 108 -0.05 8.88 3.94
CA ILE A 108 -0.52 10.24 4.21
C ILE A 108 -1.93 10.21 4.84
N GLY A 109 -2.85 9.38 4.33
CA GLY A 109 -4.21 9.29 4.85
C GLY A 109 -4.24 8.82 6.31
N MET A 110 -3.47 7.80 6.67
CA MET A 110 -3.36 7.33 8.05
C MET A 110 -2.63 8.32 8.96
N MET A 111 -1.58 8.99 8.47
CA MET A 111 -0.87 10.02 9.26
C MET A 111 -1.75 11.25 9.53
N ILE A 112 -2.58 11.67 8.56
CA ILE A 112 -3.58 12.73 8.80
C ILE A 112 -4.52 12.32 9.92
N PHE A 113 -5.05 11.08 9.88
CA PHE A 113 -5.89 10.58 10.95
C PHE A 113 -5.16 10.56 12.31
N ALA A 114 -3.92 10.05 12.37
CA ALA A 114 -3.14 10.00 13.61
C ALA A 114 -2.91 11.39 14.20
N VAL A 115 -2.58 12.39 13.37
CA VAL A 115 -2.40 13.78 13.81
C VAL A 115 -3.72 14.39 14.31
N VAL A 116 -4.83 14.18 13.60
CA VAL A 116 -6.14 14.68 14.04
C VAL A 116 -6.58 14.00 15.33
N TYR A 117 -6.38 12.69 15.45
CA TYR A 117 -6.73 11.94 16.66
C TYR A 117 -5.89 12.36 17.88
N SER A 118 -4.60 12.69 17.66
CA SER A 118 -3.71 13.18 18.73
C SER A 118 -4.11 14.54 19.33
N MET A 119 -4.99 15.29 18.67
CA MET A 119 -5.56 16.53 19.24
C MET A 119 -6.58 16.24 20.34
N PHE A 120 -7.15 15.04 20.38
CA PHE A 120 -8.19 14.65 21.34
C PHE A 120 -7.73 13.61 22.35
N TYR A 121 -6.71 12.82 22.01
CA TYR A 121 -6.20 11.72 22.81
C TYR A 121 -4.67 11.79 22.92
N PRO A 122 -4.07 11.35 24.06
CA PRO A 122 -2.63 11.30 24.20
C PRO A 122 -2.01 10.35 23.19
N MET A 123 -0.81 10.64 22.71
CA MET A 123 -0.11 9.78 21.76
C MET A 123 0.22 8.40 22.36
N PHE A 124 0.60 8.36 23.62
CA PHE A 124 0.93 7.15 24.36
C PHE A 124 0.60 7.31 25.85
N VAL A 125 0.03 6.25 26.46
CA VAL A 125 -0.26 6.16 27.90
C VAL A 125 0.53 4.99 28.47
N PRO A 126 1.54 5.22 29.34
CA PRO A 126 2.28 4.14 29.98
C PRO A 126 1.34 3.25 30.81
N GLY A 127 1.38 1.93 30.57
CA GLY A 127 0.51 0.97 31.28
C GLY A 127 -0.92 0.88 30.76
N GLY A 128 -1.26 1.57 29.66
CA GLY A 128 -2.59 1.58 29.06
C GLY A 128 -2.97 0.30 28.27
N GLY A 129 -2.08 -0.71 28.25
CA GLY A 129 -2.34 -1.98 27.54
C GLY A 129 -2.07 -1.92 26.03
N SER A 130 -1.49 -0.83 25.53
CA SER A 130 -0.94 -0.81 24.18
C SER A 130 0.27 -1.74 24.12
N ASP A 131 0.16 -2.82 23.34
CA ASP A 131 1.31 -3.65 23.01
C ASP A 131 2.26 -2.78 22.18
N LEU A 132 3.37 -2.41 22.79
CA LEU A 132 4.45 -1.73 22.08
C LEU A 132 5.11 -2.77 21.16
N GLY A 133 4.60 -2.92 19.95
CA GLY A 133 5.14 -3.82 18.93
C GLY A 133 6.65 -3.60 18.69
N ALA A 134 7.18 -4.08 17.58
CA ALA A 134 8.61 -3.99 17.26
C ALA A 134 9.23 -2.59 17.38
N TYR A 135 8.42 -1.53 17.25
CA TYR A 135 8.88 -0.13 17.30
C TYR A 135 8.73 0.54 18.66
N GLY A 136 8.27 -0.16 19.70
CA GLY A 136 8.07 0.38 21.05
C GLY A 136 9.31 1.02 21.69
N ILE A 137 10.51 0.65 21.23
CA ILE A 137 11.76 1.30 21.61
C ILE A 137 11.76 2.81 21.24
N LEU A 138 11.12 3.19 20.13
CA LEU A 138 11.02 4.60 19.72
C LEU A 138 10.11 5.37 20.68
N THR A 139 9.05 4.75 21.12
CA THR A 139 8.14 5.31 22.14
C THR A 139 8.84 5.46 23.49
N SER A 140 9.67 4.49 23.91
CA SER A 140 10.47 4.59 25.13
C SER A 140 11.52 5.72 25.08
N TRP A 141 11.97 6.11 23.88
CA TRP A 141 12.84 7.27 23.65
C TRP A 141 12.06 8.61 23.60
N GLY A 142 10.76 8.59 23.82
CA GLY A 142 9.91 9.80 23.77
C GLY A 142 9.52 10.22 22.35
N LEU A 143 9.60 9.33 21.37
CA LEU A 143 9.30 9.59 19.96
C LEU A 143 8.11 8.74 19.44
N PRO A 144 6.91 8.82 20.07
CA PRO A 144 5.77 7.99 19.72
C PRO A 144 5.29 8.24 18.27
N LEU A 145 5.48 9.45 17.74
CA LEU A 145 5.13 9.76 16.35
C LEU A 145 5.98 8.98 15.35
N LEU A 146 7.25 8.71 15.65
CA LEU A 146 8.12 7.89 14.80
C LEU A 146 7.72 6.40 14.84
N ASP A 147 7.29 5.91 15.98
CA ASP A 147 6.71 4.56 16.10
C ASP A 147 5.50 4.41 15.18
N ILE A 148 4.52 5.30 15.32
CA ILE A 148 3.33 5.34 14.45
C ILE A 148 3.72 5.45 12.97
N ALA A 149 4.66 6.33 12.64
CA ALA A 149 5.09 6.53 11.27
C ALA A 149 5.79 5.29 10.68
N ALA A 150 6.69 4.64 11.44
CA ALA A 150 7.38 3.44 10.99
C ALA A 150 6.40 2.28 10.73
N ALA A 151 5.51 2.01 11.67
CA ALA A 151 4.51 0.97 11.55
C ALA A 151 3.50 1.25 10.42
N THR A 152 3.08 2.51 10.27
CA THR A 152 2.19 2.94 9.17
C THR A 152 2.88 2.84 7.82
N PHE A 153 4.19 3.14 7.74
CA PHE A 153 4.96 3.02 6.50
C PHE A 153 5.03 1.56 6.03
N VAL A 154 5.31 0.62 6.92
CA VAL A 154 5.34 -0.82 6.61
C VAL A 154 3.97 -1.29 6.13
N PHE A 155 2.91 -0.88 6.80
CA PHE A 155 1.55 -1.19 6.38
C PHE A 155 1.21 -0.59 5.00
N ALA A 156 1.60 0.66 4.75
CA ALA A 156 1.42 1.32 3.46
C ALA A 156 2.22 0.62 2.35
N ALA A 157 3.43 0.12 2.64
CA ALA A 157 4.24 -0.66 1.71
C ALA A 157 3.55 -1.99 1.33
N SER A 158 2.88 -2.65 2.29
CA SER A 158 2.07 -3.84 1.97
C SER A 158 0.91 -3.52 1.04
N CYS A 159 0.18 -2.42 1.27
CA CYS A 159 -0.89 -1.96 0.39
C CYS A 159 -0.38 -1.58 -1.01
N ALA A 160 0.82 -0.98 -1.09
CA ALA A 160 1.48 -0.66 -2.35
C ALA A 160 1.85 -1.92 -3.14
N MET A 161 2.34 -2.96 -2.49
CA MET A 161 2.59 -4.27 -3.10
C MET A 161 1.32 -4.84 -3.75
N TRP A 162 0.18 -4.81 -3.05
CA TRP A 162 -1.09 -5.26 -3.60
C TRP A 162 -1.53 -4.43 -4.82
N SER A 163 -1.31 -3.12 -4.80
CA SER A 163 -1.61 -2.25 -5.94
C SER A 163 -0.76 -2.59 -7.16
N VAL A 164 0.52 -2.93 -6.99
CA VAL A 164 1.39 -3.40 -8.07
C VAL A 164 0.92 -4.74 -8.64
N MET A 165 0.39 -5.64 -7.81
CA MET A 165 -0.26 -6.87 -8.28
C MET A 165 -1.49 -6.55 -9.16
N GLY A 166 -2.31 -5.59 -8.75
CA GLY A 166 -3.42 -5.09 -9.57
C GLY A 166 -2.95 -4.58 -10.93
N LEU A 167 -1.92 -3.74 -10.95
CA LEU A 167 -1.29 -3.26 -12.18
C LEU A 167 -0.76 -4.43 -13.04
N MET A 168 -0.10 -5.42 -12.44
CA MET A 168 0.41 -6.59 -13.17
C MET A 168 -0.72 -7.32 -13.92
N LEU A 169 -1.87 -7.50 -13.26
CA LEU A 169 -3.02 -8.16 -13.90
C LEU A 169 -3.60 -7.38 -15.07
N THR A 170 -3.50 -6.06 -15.08
CA THR A 170 -3.96 -5.26 -16.23
C THR A 170 -3.15 -5.55 -17.49
N ALA A 171 -1.93 -6.06 -17.38
CA ALA A 171 -1.17 -6.53 -18.53
C ALA A 171 -1.78 -7.78 -19.19
N PHE A 172 -2.51 -8.61 -18.44
CA PHE A 172 -3.25 -9.75 -18.97
C PHE A 172 -4.67 -9.34 -19.40
N PHE A 173 -5.31 -8.51 -18.62
CA PHE A 173 -6.70 -8.07 -18.84
C PHE A 173 -6.77 -6.55 -18.66
N PRO A 174 -6.69 -5.74 -19.72
CA PRO A 174 -6.65 -4.28 -19.64
C PRO A 174 -8.02 -3.71 -19.27
N SER A 175 -8.40 -3.85 -18.01
CA SER A 175 -9.66 -3.37 -17.44
C SER A 175 -9.39 -2.55 -16.17
N LYS A 176 -10.04 -1.38 -16.07
CA LYS A 176 -10.00 -0.53 -14.85
C LYS A 176 -10.54 -1.26 -13.63
N PHE A 177 -11.61 -2.01 -13.81
CA PHE A 177 -12.24 -2.76 -12.73
C PHE A 177 -11.26 -3.78 -12.13
N ILE A 178 -10.55 -4.52 -12.98
CA ILE A 178 -9.54 -5.49 -12.53
C ILE A 178 -8.41 -4.78 -11.79
N ALA A 179 -7.93 -3.65 -12.30
CA ALA A 179 -6.87 -2.88 -11.66
C ALA A 179 -7.19 -2.50 -10.21
N ILE A 180 -8.44 -2.13 -9.94
CA ILE A 180 -8.89 -1.64 -8.63
C ILE A 180 -9.34 -2.78 -7.71
N CYS A 181 -10.08 -3.76 -8.25
CA CYS A 181 -10.64 -4.86 -7.43
C CYS A 181 -9.62 -5.97 -7.14
N ALA A 182 -8.65 -6.19 -8.02
CA ALA A 182 -7.65 -7.24 -7.85
C ALA A 182 -6.83 -7.09 -6.55
N PRO A 183 -6.34 -5.92 -6.14
CA PRO A 183 -5.66 -5.74 -4.86
C PRO A 183 -6.47 -6.23 -3.67
N PHE A 184 -7.77 -5.95 -3.66
CA PHE A 184 -8.69 -6.43 -2.62
C PHE A 184 -8.77 -7.96 -2.59
N ILE A 185 -9.03 -8.58 -3.74
CA ILE A 185 -9.20 -10.05 -3.84
C ILE A 185 -7.88 -10.76 -3.53
N PHE A 186 -6.76 -10.31 -4.12
CA PHE A 186 -5.45 -10.93 -3.91
C PHE A 186 -4.96 -10.78 -2.48
N SER A 187 -5.16 -9.63 -1.85
CA SER A 187 -4.80 -9.48 -0.44
C SER A 187 -5.51 -10.50 0.44
N TYR A 188 -6.79 -10.78 0.16
CA TYR A 188 -7.54 -11.79 0.91
C TYR A 188 -7.03 -13.20 0.65
N VAL A 189 -6.88 -13.59 -0.62
CA VAL A 189 -6.50 -14.95 -1.01
C VAL A 189 -5.07 -15.28 -0.59
N VAL A 190 -4.12 -14.40 -0.91
CA VAL A 190 -2.70 -14.66 -0.65
C VAL A 190 -2.38 -14.62 0.84
N GLU A 191 -2.98 -13.70 1.61
CA GLU A 191 -2.79 -13.71 3.06
C GLU A 191 -3.33 -15.00 3.69
N ARG A 192 -4.47 -15.52 3.23
CA ARG A 192 -4.99 -16.83 3.71
C ARG A 192 -4.06 -18.00 3.38
N ILE A 193 -3.44 -17.97 2.21
CA ILE A 193 -2.44 -19.00 1.84
C ILE A 193 -1.20 -18.88 2.73
N THR A 194 -0.70 -17.66 2.94
CA THR A 194 0.52 -17.42 3.72
C THR A 194 0.35 -17.64 5.23
N MET A 195 -0.87 -17.66 5.75
CA MET A 195 -1.14 -18.02 7.15
C MET A 195 -0.65 -19.42 7.54
N ASN A 196 -0.47 -20.32 6.57
CA ASN A 196 0.06 -21.67 6.81
C ASN A 196 1.60 -21.72 6.74
N PHE A 197 2.26 -20.62 6.44
CA PHE A 197 3.72 -20.53 6.34
C PHE A 197 4.32 -20.11 7.69
N PRO A 198 5.64 -20.33 7.90
CA PRO A 198 6.34 -19.77 9.06
C PRO A 198 6.13 -18.25 9.17
N ASP A 199 6.18 -17.71 10.39
CA ASP A 199 5.89 -16.31 10.67
C ASP A 199 6.74 -15.34 9.83
N GLN A 200 7.97 -15.75 9.47
CA GLN A 200 8.85 -14.96 8.60
C GLN A 200 8.33 -14.82 7.16
N LEU A 201 7.46 -15.70 6.69
CA LEU A 201 6.87 -15.68 5.35
C LEU A 201 5.38 -15.35 5.37
N ASN A 202 4.79 -15.23 6.54
CA ASN A 202 3.40 -14.88 6.70
C ASN A 202 3.21 -13.37 6.53
N LEU A 203 2.54 -12.97 5.46
CA LEU A 203 2.36 -11.55 5.11
C LEU A 203 1.52 -10.78 6.12
N TRP A 204 0.68 -11.48 6.89
CA TRP A 204 -0.19 -10.83 7.87
C TRP A 204 0.58 -10.24 9.05
N PRO A 205 1.37 -11.00 9.85
CA PRO A 205 2.16 -10.45 10.94
C PRO A 205 3.26 -9.51 10.43
N ILE A 206 3.87 -9.79 9.26
CA ILE A 206 4.88 -8.89 8.67
C ILE A 206 4.29 -7.51 8.41
N SER A 207 3.07 -7.41 7.88
CA SER A 207 2.43 -6.11 7.60
C SER A 207 2.02 -5.35 8.85
N LEU A 208 1.83 -6.03 9.97
CA LEU A 208 1.57 -5.44 11.29
C LEU A 208 2.85 -5.16 12.07
N SER A 209 4.01 -5.51 11.52
CA SER A 209 5.31 -5.40 12.19
C SER A 209 5.40 -6.23 13.48
N HIS A 210 4.64 -7.33 13.55
CA HIS A 210 4.74 -8.29 14.65
C HIS A 210 5.96 -9.18 14.41
N SER A 211 7.01 -8.99 15.17
CA SER A 211 8.19 -9.85 15.18
C SER A 211 8.93 -9.74 16.51
N ASP A 212 9.65 -10.80 16.88
CA ASP A 212 10.54 -10.83 18.05
C ASP A 212 11.85 -10.07 17.82
N TRP A 213 12.04 -9.48 16.64
CA TRP A 213 13.26 -8.77 16.29
C TRP A 213 13.20 -7.31 16.75
N SER A 214 14.37 -6.70 16.85
CA SER A 214 14.47 -5.26 17.13
C SER A 214 13.87 -4.41 15.99
N ALA A 215 13.55 -3.15 16.29
CA ALA A 215 12.84 -2.24 15.38
C ALA A 215 13.44 -2.15 13.97
N LEU A 216 14.76 -1.95 13.87
CA LEU A 216 15.42 -1.73 12.58
C LEU A 216 15.43 -2.98 11.68
N PRO A 217 15.82 -4.19 12.13
CA PRO A 217 15.69 -5.40 11.33
C PRO A 217 14.25 -5.68 10.89
N THR A 218 13.26 -5.51 11.77
CA THR A 218 11.85 -5.70 11.42
C THR A 218 11.42 -4.76 10.32
N PHE A 219 11.77 -3.47 10.42
CA PHE A 219 11.46 -2.47 9.40
C PHE A 219 12.10 -2.80 8.05
N LEU A 220 13.40 -3.12 8.05
CA LEU A 220 14.13 -3.43 6.81
C LEU A 220 13.62 -4.71 6.16
N TYR A 221 13.37 -5.76 6.96
CA TYR A 221 12.88 -7.03 6.46
C TYR A 221 11.50 -6.90 5.81
N ALA A 222 10.54 -6.27 6.50
CA ALA A 222 9.20 -6.09 5.99
C ALA A 222 9.19 -5.29 4.66
N ASN A 223 9.93 -4.18 4.62
CA ASN A 223 10.02 -3.37 3.40
C ASN A 223 10.74 -4.09 2.26
N ALA A 224 11.82 -4.84 2.55
CA ALA A 224 12.52 -5.64 1.54
C ALA A 224 11.62 -6.74 0.97
N MET A 225 10.81 -7.39 1.80
CA MET A 225 9.86 -8.42 1.39
C MET A 225 8.80 -7.85 0.44
N PHE A 226 8.13 -6.75 0.82
CA PHE A 226 7.11 -6.12 -0.01
C PHE A 226 7.67 -5.52 -1.30
N ALA A 227 8.86 -4.90 -1.23
CA ALA A 227 9.56 -4.42 -2.42
C ALA A 227 9.98 -5.57 -3.34
N GLY A 228 10.48 -6.67 -2.79
CA GLY A 228 10.88 -7.87 -3.53
C GLY A 228 9.72 -8.48 -4.31
N ILE A 229 8.56 -8.67 -3.66
CA ILE A 229 7.34 -9.15 -4.33
C ILE A 229 6.90 -8.17 -5.42
N SER A 230 6.95 -6.87 -5.14
CA SER A 230 6.59 -5.83 -6.12
C SER A 230 7.52 -5.84 -7.34
N VAL A 231 8.81 -6.10 -7.14
CA VAL A 231 9.79 -6.26 -8.25
C VAL A 231 9.47 -7.49 -9.09
N ILE A 232 9.14 -8.63 -8.47
CA ILE A 232 8.74 -9.85 -9.19
C ILE A 232 7.49 -9.56 -10.03
N CYS A 233 6.45 -8.95 -9.46
CA CYS A 233 5.26 -8.52 -10.18
C CYS A 233 5.58 -7.55 -11.33
N GLY A 234 6.51 -6.63 -11.11
CA GLY A 234 7.00 -5.69 -12.12
C GLY A 234 7.73 -6.36 -13.28
N ILE A 235 8.50 -7.42 -13.02
CA ILE A 235 9.15 -8.24 -14.06
C ILE A 235 8.09 -8.93 -14.90
N VAL A 236 7.10 -9.60 -14.26
CA VAL A 236 5.99 -10.27 -14.96
C VAL A 236 5.21 -9.28 -15.81
N PHE A 237 4.87 -8.11 -15.24
CA PHE A 237 4.22 -7.02 -15.98
C PHE A 237 5.02 -6.63 -17.23
N THR A 238 6.32 -6.39 -17.07
CA THR A 238 7.21 -5.97 -18.17
C THR A 238 7.28 -7.02 -19.29
N LEU A 239 7.40 -8.29 -18.94
CA LEU A 239 7.45 -9.40 -19.90
C LEU A 239 6.12 -9.55 -20.66
N THR A 240 5.01 -9.41 -19.96
CA THR A 240 3.67 -9.52 -20.56
C THR A 240 3.39 -8.35 -21.50
N VAL A 241 3.70 -7.11 -21.11
CA VAL A 241 3.58 -5.93 -21.97
C VAL A 241 4.47 -6.07 -23.21
N LYS A 242 5.72 -6.55 -23.04
CA LYS A 242 6.63 -6.80 -24.17
C LYS A 242 6.03 -7.80 -25.16
N ARG A 243 5.50 -8.92 -24.69
CA ARG A 243 4.87 -9.94 -25.55
C ARG A 243 3.66 -9.38 -26.30
N ARG A 244 2.80 -8.61 -25.64
CA ARG A 244 1.64 -7.98 -26.27
C ARG A 244 2.04 -7.02 -27.40
N VAL A 245 3.02 -6.16 -27.14
CA VAL A 245 3.52 -5.21 -28.15
C VAL A 245 4.17 -5.92 -29.35
N GLN A 246 4.92 -7.01 -29.11
CA GLN A 246 5.57 -7.78 -30.18
C GLN A 246 4.57 -8.56 -31.02
N ASN A 247 3.51 -9.08 -30.41
CA ASN A 247 2.51 -9.89 -31.10
C ASN A 247 1.43 -9.05 -31.80
N GLY A 248 1.48 -7.71 -31.73
CA GLY A 248 0.48 -6.83 -32.36
C GLY A 248 -0.93 -7.02 -31.80
N ILE A 249 -1.08 -7.61 -30.62
CA ILE A 249 -2.38 -7.83 -29.99
C ILE A 249 -2.80 -6.50 -29.33
N ASN A 250 -3.65 -5.79 -30.05
CA ASN A 250 -4.38 -4.62 -29.54
C ASN A 250 -5.62 -5.07 -28.74
#